data_98383beb4890f76226005019cf966c40
#
_entry.id   98383beb4890f76226005019cf966c40
#
_cell.length_a   1.000
_cell.length_b   1.000
_cell.length_c   1.000
_cell.angle_alpha   90.00
_cell.angle_beta   90.00
_cell.angle_gamma   90.00
#
_symmetry.space_group_name_H-M   'P 1'
#
loop_
_entity.id
_entity.type
_entity.pdbx_description
1 polymer ?
#
loop_
_entity_poly.entity_id
_entity_poly.type
_entity_poly.pdbx_seq_one_letter_code
_entity_poly.pdbx_strand_id
1 'polypeptide(L)'
;GQSVALNGGNLDIKENEFICVVGPSGCGKSTLLNIIAGLEEPTEGAAYIDDKKITSTGVERGVVFQQYALFPWLTVLKNVMFGLKLQGKKNDEAKEIAMKYIKMVQLEEFVNHYPKELSGGMKQRVAIARAYAVNPEVLLMDEPFGALDAQTRTQLQTELLETWEKEQKTCFFITHDVDESIILAQKVVNMSARPGRIKEIVDIDIPY
;
A
#
# COMPACT_ATOMS: atom_id res chain seq x y z
N GLY A 1 -12.58 -5.99 -13.59
CA GLY A 1 -12.20 -6.77 -12.41
C GLY A 1 -10.74 -7.18 -12.50
N GLN A 2 -9.99 -7.00 -11.42
CA GLN A 2 -8.59 -7.39 -11.34
C GLN A 2 -8.51 -8.85 -10.94
N SER A 3 -7.79 -9.67 -11.70
CA SER A 3 -7.58 -11.08 -11.38
C SER A 3 -6.11 -11.36 -11.16
N VAL A 4 -5.76 -11.93 -10.01
CA VAL A 4 -4.43 -12.42 -9.71
C VAL A 4 -4.50 -13.94 -9.56
N ALA A 5 -3.79 -14.65 -10.42
CA ALA A 5 -3.69 -16.12 -10.34
C ALA A 5 -2.50 -16.51 -9.48
N LEU A 6 -2.77 -17.30 -8.44
CA LEU A 6 -1.76 -17.94 -7.60
C LEU A 6 -1.67 -19.43 -7.91
N ASN A 7 -0.59 -20.06 -7.47
CA ASN A 7 -0.38 -21.50 -7.66
C ASN A 7 -1.58 -22.31 -7.13
N GLY A 8 -2.44 -22.77 -8.03
CA GLY A 8 -3.66 -23.53 -7.72
C GLY A 8 -4.89 -22.70 -7.28
N GLY A 9 -4.88 -21.37 -7.43
CA GLY A 9 -6.02 -20.53 -7.08
C GLY A 9 -6.09 -19.25 -7.88
N ASN A 10 -7.31 -18.73 -8.07
CA ASN A 10 -7.57 -17.43 -8.65
C ASN A 10 -8.04 -16.47 -7.55
N LEU A 11 -7.52 -15.25 -7.55
CA LEU A 11 -7.97 -14.17 -6.70
C LEU A 11 -8.48 -13.03 -7.59
N ASP A 12 -9.78 -12.73 -7.46
CA ASP A 12 -10.40 -11.59 -8.11
C ASP A 12 -10.58 -10.46 -7.10
N ILE A 13 -10.05 -9.28 -7.43
CA ILE A 13 -10.20 -8.07 -6.66
C ILE A 13 -11.09 -7.12 -7.44
N LYS A 14 -12.19 -6.69 -6.82
CA LYS A 14 -13.10 -5.72 -7.42
C LYS A 14 -12.51 -4.32 -7.35
N GLU A 15 -12.90 -3.48 -8.30
CA GLU A 15 -12.58 -2.06 -8.27
C GLU A 15 -13.07 -1.44 -6.96
N ASN A 16 -12.23 -0.61 -6.33
CA ASN A 16 -12.47 0.07 -5.05
C ASN A 16 -12.67 -0.89 -3.84
N GLU A 17 -12.26 -2.13 -3.95
CA GLU A 17 -12.28 -3.09 -2.84
C GLU A 17 -11.03 -2.96 -1.98
N PHE A 18 -11.21 -3.03 -0.66
CA PHE A 18 -10.11 -3.13 0.30
C PHE A 18 -9.90 -4.59 0.68
N ILE A 19 -8.79 -5.16 0.24
CA ILE A 19 -8.42 -6.54 0.54
C ILE A 19 -7.22 -6.58 1.46
N CYS A 20 -7.33 -7.37 2.54
CA CYS A 20 -6.19 -7.74 3.37
C CYS A 20 -5.76 -9.18 3.07
N VAL A 21 -4.45 -9.37 2.98
CA VAL A 21 -3.84 -10.69 2.87
C VAL A 21 -3.10 -11.00 4.16
N VAL A 22 -3.51 -12.06 4.84
CA VAL A 22 -2.91 -12.54 6.08
C VAL A 22 -2.30 -13.92 5.90
N GLY A 23 -1.31 -14.23 6.69
CA GLY A 23 -0.67 -15.53 6.67
C GLY A 23 0.70 -15.51 7.35
N PRO A 24 1.28 -16.68 7.62
CA PRO A 24 2.59 -16.77 8.26
C PRO A 24 3.70 -16.19 7.39
N SER A 25 4.81 -15.82 8.03
CA SER A 25 6.02 -15.39 7.33
C SER A 25 6.48 -16.42 6.31
N GLY A 26 6.88 -15.95 5.12
CA GLY A 26 7.40 -16.81 4.05
C GLY A 26 6.33 -17.61 3.30
N CYS A 27 5.04 -17.27 3.43
CA CYS A 27 3.97 -17.92 2.65
C CYS A 27 3.74 -17.31 1.26
N GLY A 28 4.49 -16.24 0.89
CA GLY A 28 4.42 -15.63 -0.43
C GLY A 28 3.56 -14.37 -0.53
N LYS A 29 3.17 -13.74 0.59
CA LYS A 29 2.39 -12.49 0.58
C LYS A 29 3.10 -11.36 -0.14
N SER A 30 4.36 -11.11 0.21
CA SER A 30 5.17 -10.06 -0.43
C SER A 30 5.47 -10.37 -1.89
N THR A 31 5.67 -11.64 -2.25
CA THR A 31 5.82 -12.09 -3.64
C THR A 31 4.57 -11.76 -4.44
N LEU A 32 3.40 -12.03 -3.91
CA LEU A 32 2.13 -11.70 -4.55
C LEU A 32 1.99 -10.19 -4.78
N LEU A 33 2.32 -9.37 -3.77
CA LEU A 33 2.33 -7.92 -3.90
C LEU A 33 3.31 -7.46 -5.00
N ASN A 34 4.52 -8.01 -5.04
CA ASN A 34 5.52 -7.67 -6.04
C ASN A 34 5.07 -8.02 -7.47
N ILE A 35 4.36 -9.13 -7.63
CA ILE A 35 3.76 -9.51 -8.93
C ILE A 35 2.69 -8.49 -9.35
N ILE A 36 1.81 -8.08 -8.47
CA ILE A 36 0.79 -7.07 -8.76
C ILE A 36 1.45 -5.72 -9.06
N ALA A 37 2.51 -5.38 -8.33
CA ALA A 37 3.27 -4.16 -8.57
C ALA A 37 4.05 -4.17 -9.91
N GLY A 38 4.22 -5.32 -10.53
CA GLY A 38 5.03 -5.50 -11.74
C GLY A 38 6.54 -5.50 -11.49
N LEU A 39 6.96 -5.77 -10.24
CA LEU A 39 8.35 -5.86 -9.82
C LEU A 39 8.92 -7.27 -9.97
N GLU A 40 8.05 -8.28 -10.05
CA GLU A 40 8.40 -9.68 -10.15
C GLU A 40 7.45 -10.38 -11.13
N GLU A 41 7.98 -11.29 -11.93
CA GLU A 41 7.16 -12.09 -12.83
C GLU A 41 6.70 -13.37 -12.12
N PRO A 42 5.43 -13.80 -12.32
CA PRO A 42 4.97 -15.07 -11.78
C PRO A 42 5.64 -16.24 -12.50
N THR A 43 6.01 -17.28 -11.76
CA THR A 43 6.58 -18.51 -12.33
C THR A 43 5.57 -19.23 -13.23
N GLU A 44 4.30 -19.20 -12.83
CA GLU A 44 3.16 -19.72 -13.59
C GLU A 44 1.97 -18.79 -13.42
N GLY A 45 1.10 -18.76 -14.43
CA GLY A 45 -0.08 -17.89 -14.42
C GLY A 45 0.22 -16.45 -14.83
N ALA A 46 -0.69 -15.55 -14.52
CA ALA A 46 -0.55 -14.13 -14.84
C ALA A 46 -1.39 -13.27 -13.90
N ALA A 47 -0.99 -12.00 -13.76
CA ALA A 47 -1.77 -10.96 -13.09
C ALA A 47 -2.27 -9.94 -14.11
N TYR A 48 -3.47 -9.40 -13.87
CA TYR A 48 -4.13 -8.45 -14.77
C TYR A 48 -4.70 -7.27 -13.97
N ILE A 49 -4.66 -6.08 -14.56
CA ILE A 49 -5.41 -4.91 -14.12
C ILE A 49 -6.28 -4.47 -15.30
N ASP A 50 -7.61 -4.46 -15.12
CA ASP A 50 -8.58 -4.08 -16.15
C ASP A 50 -8.32 -4.81 -17.49
N ASP A 51 -8.19 -6.14 -17.44
CA ASP A 51 -7.91 -7.02 -18.57
C ASP A 51 -6.52 -6.83 -19.24
N LYS A 52 -5.69 -5.93 -18.73
CA LYS A 52 -4.31 -5.75 -19.17
C LYS A 52 -3.37 -6.58 -18.31
N LYS A 53 -2.58 -7.42 -18.97
CA LYS A 53 -1.55 -8.21 -18.28
C LYS A 53 -0.49 -7.29 -17.66
N ILE A 54 -0.18 -7.54 -16.39
CA ILE A 54 0.91 -6.85 -15.70
C ILE A 54 2.24 -7.45 -16.16
N THR A 55 3.08 -6.64 -16.79
CA THR A 55 4.42 -7.03 -17.27
C THR A 55 5.53 -6.15 -16.72
N SER A 56 5.17 -5.00 -16.13
CA SER A 56 6.09 -4.02 -15.56
C SER A 56 5.40 -3.15 -14.53
N THR A 57 6.17 -2.31 -13.86
CA THR A 57 5.63 -1.27 -12.97
C THR A 57 4.79 -0.26 -13.78
N GLY A 58 3.81 0.36 -13.14
CA GLY A 58 2.94 1.35 -13.73
C GLY A 58 2.59 2.46 -12.77
N VAL A 59 2.27 3.64 -13.32
CA VAL A 59 1.90 4.84 -12.55
C VAL A 59 0.56 4.70 -11.82
N GLU A 60 -0.27 3.77 -12.26
CA GLU A 60 -1.57 3.45 -11.65
C GLU A 60 -1.44 2.68 -10.33
N ARG A 61 -0.23 2.19 -10.01
CA ARG A 61 0.06 1.41 -8.80
C ARG A 61 0.99 2.17 -7.87
N GLY A 62 0.53 2.48 -6.67
CA GLY A 62 1.34 3.01 -5.58
C GLY A 62 1.77 1.87 -4.64
N VAL A 63 3.02 1.85 -4.24
CA VAL A 63 3.57 0.80 -3.36
C VAL A 63 4.14 1.40 -2.09
N VAL A 64 3.73 0.85 -0.94
CA VAL A 64 4.36 1.10 0.36
C VAL A 64 5.03 -0.20 0.80
N PHE A 65 6.36 -0.21 0.79
CA PHE A 65 7.15 -1.35 1.22
C PHE A 65 7.27 -1.42 2.74
N GLN A 66 7.52 -2.62 3.26
CA GLN A 66 7.84 -2.84 4.67
C GLN A 66 9.10 -2.06 5.09
N GLN A 67 10.09 -1.94 4.20
CA GLN A 67 11.21 -1.03 4.33
C GLN A 67 10.92 0.27 3.59
N TYR A 68 11.16 1.40 4.22
CA TYR A 68 10.65 2.73 3.82
C TYR A 68 11.08 3.23 2.43
N ALA A 69 12.22 2.77 1.90
CA ALA A 69 12.75 3.12 0.58
C ALA A 69 12.70 4.63 0.26
N LEU A 70 13.03 5.49 1.24
CA LEU A 70 13.09 6.94 1.06
C LEU A 70 14.43 7.32 0.41
N PHE A 71 14.41 8.38 -0.39
CA PHE A 71 15.62 9.01 -0.93
C PHE A 71 16.34 9.77 0.18
N PRO A 72 17.53 9.31 0.66
CA PRO A 72 18.17 9.89 1.83
C PRO A 72 18.70 11.31 1.60
N TRP A 73 18.89 11.72 0.35
CA TRP A 73 19.34 13.06 -0.04
C TRP A 73 18.20 14.06 -0.25
N LEU A 74 16.95 13.62 -0.15
CA LEU A 74 15.76 14.47 -0.26
C LEU A 74 15.13 14.68 1.13
N THR A 75 14.59 15.88 1.34
CA THR A 75 13.77 16.19 2.51
C THR A 75 12.46 15.39 2.50
N VAL A 76 11.72 15.41 3.61
CA VAL A 76 10.36 14.84 3.68
C VAL A 76 9.49 15.39 2.56
N LEU A 77 9.42 16.71 2.41
CA LEU A 77 8.62 17.34 1.36
C LEU A 77 9.03 16.88 -0.04
N LYS A 78 10.33 16.87 -0.33
CA LYS A 78 10.84 16.48 -1.66
C LYS A 78 10.66 14.98 -1.93
N ASN A 79 10.73 14.12 -0.91
CA ASN A 79 10.38 12.71 -1.06
C ASN A 79 8.93 12.52 -1.49
N VAL A 80 8.00 13.22 -0.86
CA VAL A 80 6.58 13.14 -1.21
C VAL A 80 6.28 13.78 -2.57
N MET A 81 6.95 14.87 -2.91
CA MET A 81 6.79 15.53 -4.20
C MET A 81 7.39 14.76 -5.38
N PHE A 82 8.32 13.83 -5.15
CA PHE A 82 9.13 13.21 -6.20
C PHE A 82 8.28 12.59 -7.32
N GLY A 83 7.31 11.74 -6.97
CA GLY A 83 6.42 11.12 -7.96
C GLY A 83 5.54 12.12 -8.70
N LEU A 84 5.08 13.16 -8.02
CA LEU A 84 4.30 14.24 -8.62
C LEU A 84 5.10 15.01 -9.68
N LYS A 85 6.38 15.24 -9.41
CA LYS A 85 7.28 15.88 -10.37
C LYS A 85 7.51 14.99 -11.60
N LEU A 86 7.63 13.68 -11.41
CA LEU A 86 7.72 12.71 -12.53
C LEU A 86 6.44 12.68 -13.36
N GLN A 87 5.27 12.94 -12.75
CA GLN A 87 4.00 13.09 -13.47
C GLN A 87 3.89 14.45 -14.21
N GLY A 88 4.91 15.30 -14.16
CA GLY A 88 4.95 16.60 -14.84
C GLY A 88 4.23 17.72 -14.10
N LYS A 89 3.86 17.55 -12.84
CA LYS A 89 3.22 18.62 -12.07
C LYS A 89 4.17 19.78 -11.79
N LYS A 90 3.63 21.00 -11.85
CA LYS A 90 4.38 22.22 -11.51
C LYS A 90 4.74 22.21 -10.02
N ASN A 91 5.80 22.96 -9.68
CA ASN A 91 6.35 22.94 -8.31
C ASN A 91 5.32 23.32 -7.25
N ASP A 92 4.55 24.38 -7.48
CA ASP A 92 3.55 24.86 -6.50
C ASP A 92 2.41 23.86 -6.34
N GLU A 93 1.90 23.26 -7.43
CA GLU A 93 0.89 22.21 -7.40
C GLU A 93 1.39 20.95 -6.70
N ALA A 94 2.59 20.50 -7.03
CA ALA A 94 3.20 19.33 -6.39
C ALA A 94 3.39 19.55 -4.87
N LYS A 95 3.80 20.76 -4.48
CA LYS A 95 3.94 21.13 -3.07
C LYS A 95 2.61 21.13 -2.33
N GLU A 96 1.58 21.69 -2.92
CA GLU A 96 0.22 21.73 -2.33
C GLU A 96 -0.31 20.31 -2.09
N ILE A 97 -0.23 19.44 -3.10
CA ILE A 97 -0.65 18.04 -2.99
C ILE A 97 0.19 17.31 -1.93
N ALA A 98 1.51 17.47 -1.96
CA ALA A 98 2.41 16.83 -1.00
C ALA A 98 2.08 17.25 0.44
N MET A 99 1.83 18.54 0.69
CA MET A 99 1.49 19.05 2.01
C MET A 99 0.17 18.49 2.54
N LYS A 100 -0.83 18.27 1.68
CA LYS A 100 -2.09 17.61 2.07
C LYS A 100 -1.82 16.25 2.72
N TYR A 101 -0.98 15.41 2.09
CA TYR A 101 -0.69 14.06 2.59
C TYR A 101 0.33 14.05 3.72
N ILE A 102 1.27 15.00 3.75
CA ILE A 102 2.18 15.17 4.89
C ILE A 102 1.37 15.56 6.15
N LYS A 103 0.37 16.41 6.00
CA LYS A 103 -0.56 16.75 7.09
C LYS A 103 -1.39 15.55 7.53
N MET A 104 -1.88 14.74 6.60
CA MET A 104 -2.60 13.49 6.89
C MET A 104 -1.79 12.58 7.83
N VAL A 105 -0.49 12.47 7.61
CA VAL A 105 0.42 11.66 8.43
C VAL A 105 1.08 12.44 9.58
N GLN A 106 0.68 13.70 9.83
CA GLN A 106 1.13 14.55 10.94
C GLN A 106 2.63 14.81 10.97
N LEU A 107 3.20 15.15 9.84
CA LEU A 107 4.62 15.47 9.69
C LEU A 107 4.88 16.88 9.16
N GLU A 108 3.96 17.83 9.33
CA GLU A 108 4.06 19.20 8.80
C GLU A 108 5.29 19.94 9.34
N GLU A 109 5.64 19.70 10.60
CA GLU A 109 6.79 20.34 11.23
C GLU A 109 8.13 19.76 10.77
N PHE A 110 8.11 18.61 10.06
CA PHE A 110 9.29 17.88 9.62
C PHE A 110 9.55 17.97 8.11
N VAL A 111 8.86 18.84 7.40
CA VAL A 111 8.91 18.92 5.92
C VAL A 111 10.33 19.18 5.37
N ASN A 112 11.17 19.87 6.12
CA ASN A 112 12.54 20.19 5.74
C ASN A 112 13.58 19.24 6.33
N HIS A 113 13.15 18.21 7.09
CA HIS A 113 14.05 17.20 7.64
C HIS A 113 14.40 16.14 6.59
N TYR A 114 15.59 15.56 6.77
CA TYR A 114 16.05 14.43 5.95
C TYR A 114 15.74 13.10 6.64
N PRO A 115 15.64 11.98 5.90
CA PRO A 115 15.34 10.67 6.48
C PRO A 115 16.21 10.27 7.68
N LYS A 116 17.49 10.63 7.68
CA LYS A 116 18.40 10.34 8.80
C LYS A 116 18.00 11.00 10.14
N GLU A 117 17.18 12.03 10.09
CA GLU A 117 16.70 12.79 11.26
C GLU A 117 15.36 12.25 11.80
N LEU A 118 14.80 11.23 11.14
CA LEU A 118 13.48 10.68 11.43
C LEU A 118 13.58 9.33 12.15
N SER A 119 12.62 9.05 13.02
CA SER A 119 12.41 7.70 13.55
C SER A 119 11.92 6.73 12.45
N GLY A 120 11.97 5.42 12.71
CA GLY A 120 11.46 4.41 11.79
C GLY A 120 9.97 4.60 11.46
N GLY A 121 9.16 4.89 12.48
CA GLY A 121 7.74 5.19 12.30
C GLY A 121 7.47 6.44 11.48
N MET A 122 8.26 7.50 11.68
CA MET A 122 8.18 8.71 10.86
C MET A 122 8.55 8.46 9.40
N LYS A 123 9.61 7.70 9.14
CA LYS A 123 9.99 7.29 7.77
C LYS A 123 8.87 6.52 7.08
N GLN A 124 8.21 5.62 7.79
CA GLN A 124 7.08 4.86 7.26
C GLN A 124 5.90 5.77 6.93
N ARG A 125 5.59 6.75 7.77
CA ARG A 125 4.56 7.76 7.49
C ARG A 125 4.90 8.59 6.25
N VAL A 126 6.15 8.95 6.03
CA VAL A 126 6.58 9.63 4.79
C VAL A 126 6.36 8.75 3.57
N ALA A 127 6.69 7.46 3.66
CA ALA A 127 6.46 6.50 2.57
C ALA A 127 4.96 6.35 2.23
N ILE A 128 4.10 6.34 3.23
CA ILE A 128 2.64 6.33 3.06
C ILE A 128 2.17 7.61 2.35
N ALA A 129 2.57 8.78 2.83
CA ALA A 129 2.23 10.07 2.22
C ALA A 129 2.69 10.14 0.76
N ARG A 130 3.89 9.67 0.46
CA ARG A 130 4.44 9.61 -0.90
C ARG A 130 3.59 8.74 -1.83
N ALA A 131 3.17 7.58 -1.37
CA ALA A 131 2.35 6.66 -2.15
C ALA A 131 0.96 7.23 -2.44
N TYR A 132 0.34 7.90 -1.47
CA TYR A 132 -0.96 8.56 -1.64
C TYR A 132 -0.90 9.78 -2.57
N ALA A 133 0.18 10.55 -2.50
CA ALA A 133 0.30 11.82 -3.22
C ALA A 133 0.19 11.67 -4.74
N VAL A 134 0.70 10.59 -5.30
CA VAL A 134 0.64 10.31 -6.75
C VAL A 134 -0.74 9.86 -7.24
N ASN A 135 -1.71 9.76 -6.35
CA ASN A 135 -3.09 9.37 -6.63
C ASN A 135 -3.20 8.06 -7.43
N PRO A 136 -2.68 6.94 -6.93
CA PRO A 136 -2.72 5.66 -7.63
C PRO A 136 -4.15 5.11 -7.67
N GLU A 137 -4.47 4.35 -8.71
CA GLU A 137 -5.75 3.59 -8.78
C GLU A 137 -5.72 2.37 -7.85
N VAL A 138 -4.54 1.77 -7.71
CA VAL A 138 -4.29 0.61 -6.85
C VAL A 138 -3.19 0.96 -5.86
N LEU A 139 -3.50 0.80 -4.58
CA LEU A 139 -2.56 1.02 -3.49
C LEU A 139 -2.13 -0.34 -2.91
N LEU A 140 -0.85 -0.62 -3.02
CA LEU A 140 -0.24 -1.86 -2.53
C LEU A 140 0.58 -1.56 -1.29
N MET A 141 0.25 -2.21 -0.17
CA MET A 141 0.91 -1.96 1.11
C MET A 141 1.41 -3.28 1.72
N ASP A 142 2.69 -3.33 2.02
CA ASP A 142 3.34 -4.48 2.67
C ASP A 142 3.64 -4.15 4.12
N GLU A 143 2.78 -4.60 5.04
CA GLU A 143 2.90 -4.38 6.49
C GLU A 143 3.22 -2.91 6.85
N PRO A 144 2.47 -1.93 6.36
CA PRO A 144 2.85 -0.52 6.43
C PRO A 144 2.88 0.03 7.85
N PHE A 145 2.17 -0.60 8.79
CA PHE A 145 2.05 -0.14 10.16
C PHE A 145 2.89 -0.95 11.16
N GLY A 146 3.67 -1.93 10.69
CA GLY A 146 4.42 -2.84 11.56
C GLY A 146 5.46 -2.18 12.46
N ALA A 147 6.04 -1.08 12.04
CA ALA A 147 7.06 -0.33 12.80
C ALA A 147 6.48 0.78 13.70
N LEU A 148 5.16 0.93 13.74
CA LEU A 148 4.48 2.00 14.48
C LEU A 148 4.09 1.55 15.89
N ASP A 149 4.11 2.51 16.84
CA ASP A 149 3.48 2.32 18.15
C ASP A 149 1.95 2.17 18.01
N ALA A 150 1.32 1.61 19.05
CA ALA A 150 -0.11 1.26 19.02
C ALA A 150 -1.02 2.47 18.76
N GLN A 151 -0.72 3.62 19.36
CA GLN A 151 -1.54 4.82 19.20
C GLN A 151 -1.45 5.37 17.77
N THR A 152 -0.24 5.52 17.24
CA THR A 152 0.00 5.97 15.87
C THR A 152 -0.61 5.02 14.86
N ARG A 153 -0.50 3.71 15.11
CA ARG A 153 -1.11 2.67 14.27
C ARG A 153 -2.62 2.83 14.19
N THR A 154 -3.31 2.91 15.32
CA THR A 154 -4.76 3.08 15.37
C THR A 154 -5.20 4.33 14.62
N GLN A 155 -4.49 5.43 14.82
CA GLN A 155 -4.79 6.68 14.13
C GLN A 155 -4.64 6.57 12.61
N LEU A 156 -3.53 6.01 12.13
CA LEU A 156 -3.30 5.84 10.69
C LEU A 156 -4.25 4.81 10.06
N GLN A 157 -4.67 3.78 10.78
CA GLN A 157 -5.72 2.87 10.32
C GLN A 157 -7.03 3.62 10.08
N THR A 158 -7.45 4.47 11.00
CA THR A 158 -8.64 5.30 10.84
C THR A 158 -8.53 6.24 9.65
N GLU A 159 -7.41 6.96 9.53
CA GLU A 159 -7.18 7.89 8.43
C GLU A 159 -7.08 7.17 7.06
N LEU A 160 -6.52 5.97 7.02
CA LEU A 160 -6.48 5.14 5.83
C LEU A 160 -7.90 4.76 5.38
N LEU A 161 -8.77 4.33 6.29
CA LEU A 161 -10.16 4.01 5.98
C LEU A 161 -10.94 5.22 5.49
N GLU A 162 -10.84 6.36 6.18
CA GLU A 162 -11.49 7.60 5.77
C GLU A 162 -11.05 8.07 4.38
N THR A 163 -9.76 7.95 4.09
CA THR A 163 -9.21 8.30 2.78
C THR A 163 -9.70 7.32 1.71
N TRP A 164 -9.71 6.02 2.02
CA TRP A 164 -10.22 5.01 1.11
C TRP A 164 -11.70 5.21 0.78
N GLU A 165 -12.53 5.51 1.77
CA GLU A 165 -13.96 5.80 1.55
C GLU A 165 -14.18 7.02 0.66
N LYS A 166 -13.38 8.09 0.87
CA LYS A 166 -13.49 9.34 0.10
C LYS A 166 -12.95 9.22 -1.33
N GLU A 167 -11.81 8.58 -1.48
CA GLU A 167 -11.06 8.53 -2.75
C GLU A 167 -11.38 7.30 -3.60
N GLN A 168 -12.06 6.31 -3.04
CA GLN A 168 -12.52 5.12 -3.78
C GLN A 168 -11.37 4.42 -4.53
N LYS A 169 -10.33 4.01 -3.81
CA LYS A 169 -9.17 3.30 -4.36
C LYS A 169 -9.26 1.79 -4.11
N THR A 170 -8.70 1.01 -5.00
CA THR A 170 -8.45 -0.40 -4.74
C THR A 170 -7.25 -0.55 -3.84
N CYS A 171 -7.40 -1.21 -2.69
CA CYS A 171 -6.31 -1.44 -1.73
C CYS A 171 -6.01 -2.92 -1.58
N PHE A 172 -4.73 -3.25 -1.71
CA PHE A 172 -4.18 -4.56 -1.40
C PHE A 172 -3.20 -4.40 -0.24
N PHE A 173 -3.55 -4.94 0.91
CA PHE A 173 -2.88 -4.69 2.18
C PHE A 173 -2.38 -6.00 2.79
N ILE A 174 -1.09 -6.13 3.00
CA ILE A 174 -0.50 -7.26 3.68
C ILE A 174 -0.34 -6.93 5.16
N THR A 175 -0.81 -7.83 6.01
CA THR A 175 -0.57 -7.77 7.44
C THR A 175 -0.41 -9.18 8.03
N HIS A 176 0.30 -9.30 9.14
CA HIS A 176 0.32 -10.52 9.96
C HIS A 176 -0.65 -10.44 11.14
N ASP A 177 -1.28 -9.30 11.33
CA ASP A 177 -2.24 -9.02 12.39
C ASP A 177 -3.67 -9.27 11.89
N VAL A 178 -4.31 -10.30 12.45
CA VAL A 178 -5.68 -10.67 12.07
C VAL A 178 -6.67 -9.59 12.48
N ASP A 179 -6.50 -8.97 13.65
CA ASP A 179 -7.39 -7.90 14.12
C ASP A 179 -7.33 -6.69 13.19
N GLU A 180 -6.13 -6.31 12.75
CA GLU A 180 -5.93 -5.26 11.75
C GLU A 180 -6.66 -5.58 10.44
N SER A 181 -6.59 -6.83 9.98
CA SER A 181 -7.27 -7.25 8.74
C SER A 181 -8.79 -7.14 8.83
N ILE A 182 -9.37 -7.44 9.99
CA ILE A 182 -10.81 -7.35 10.22
C ILE A 182 -11.27 -5.88 10.30
N ILE A 183 -10.46 -5.01 10.89
CA ILE A 183 -10.76 -3.58 11.00
C ILE A 183 -10.74 -2.90 9.64
N LEU A 184 -9.78 -3.24 8.78
CA LEU A 184 -9.52 -2.52 7.54
C LEU A 184 -10.25 -3.09 6.32
N ALA A 185 -10.42 -4.42 6.24
CA ALA A 185 -10.77 -5.07 5.00
C ALA A 185 -12.27 -5.31 4.82
N GLN A 186 -12.71 -5.23 3.58
CA GLN A 186 -13.97 -5.82 3.14
C GLN A 186 -13.83 -7.31 2.84
N LYS A 187 -12.61 -7.74 2.48
CA LYS A 187 -12.28 -9.14 2.19
C LYS A 187 -10.92 -9.48 2.77
N VAL A 188 -10.85 -10.60 3.46
CA VAL A 188 -9.60 -11.14 4.01
C VAL A 188 -9.23 -12.42 3.28
N VAL A 189 -8.03 -12.45 2.74
CA VAL A 189 -7.43 -13.61 2.08
C VAL A 189 -6.44 -14.24 3.03
N ASN A 190 -6.74 -15.43 3.51
CA ASN A 190 -5.85 -16.19 4.38
C ASN A 190 -4.97 -17.13 3.56
N MET A 191 -3.66 -16.94 3.65
CA MET A 191 -2.67 -17.77 2.97
C MET A 191 -2.02 -18.77 3.93
N SER A 192 -1.86 -20.01 3.46
CA SER A 192 -1.12 -21.04 4.18
C SER A 192 0.38 -20.98 3.89
N ALA A 193 1.19 -21.50 4.83
CA ALA A 193 2.62 -21.71 4.60
C ALA A 193 2.87 -23.03 3.86
N ARG A 194 3.82 -23.01 2.94
CA ARG A 194 4.47 -24.11 2.24
C ARG A 194 3.58 -25.27 1.74
N PRO A 195 3.14 -25.27 0.50
CA PRO A 195 3.33 -24.17 -0.47
C PRO A 195 2.37 -23.02 -0.17
N GLY A 196 2.79 -21.79 -0.49
CA GLY A 196 1.94 -20.61 -0.36
C GLY A 196 0.69 -20.76 -1.21
N ARG A 197 -0.45 -20.92 -0.58
CA ARG A 197 -1.76 -21.08 -1.21
C ARG A 197 -2.79 -20.23 -0.50
N ILE A 198 -3.76 -19.75 -1.23
CA ILE A 198 -4.97 -19.20 -0.63
C ILE A 198 -5.69 -20.36 0.06
N LYS A 199 -5.80 -20.28 1.38
CA LYS A 199 -6.51 -21.27 2.20
C LYS A 199 -7.99 -20.96 2.27
N GLU A 200 -8.31 -19.69 2.42
CA GLU A 200 -9.65 -19.20 2.65
C GLU A 200 -9.78 -17.74 2.22
N ILE A 201 -10.94 -17.38 1.72
CA ILE A 201 -11.32 -15.99 1.45
C ILE A 201 -12.59 -15.72 2.26
N VAL A 202 -12.53 -14.72 3.13
CA VAL A 202 -13.62 -14.35 4.03
C VAL A 202 -14.10 -12.95 3.70
N ASP A 203 -15.37 -12.80 3.41
CA ASP A 203 -16.01 -11.49 3.27
C ASP A 203 -16.32 -10.94 4.67
N ILE A 204 -15.94 -9.69 4.90
CA ILE A 204 -16.19 -9.00 6.17
C ILE A 204 -17.40 -8.08 5.97
N ASP A 205 -18.51 -8.46 6.58
CA ASP A 205 -19.77 -7.72 6.54
C ASP A 205 -19.98 -6.97 7.87
N ILE A 206 -19.05 -6.07 8.19
CA ILE A 206 -19.15 -5.19 9.35
C ILE A 206 -19.38 -3.78 8.82
N PRO A 207 -20.51 -3.15 9.12
CA PRO A 207 -20.72 -1.74 8.74
C PRO A 207 -19.71 -0.85 9.48
N TYR A 208 -19.09 0.05 8.77
CA TYR A 208 -18.18 1.09 9.29
C TYR A 208 -18.95 2.18 10.01
#